data_b49f0c9022deaf75c599abc662067eba
#
_entry.id   b49f0c9022deaf75c599abc662067eba
#
_cell.length_a   1.000
_cell.length_b   1.000
_cell.length_c   1.000
_cell.angle_alpha   90.00
_cell.angle_beta   90.00
_cell.angle_gamma   90.00
#
_symmetry.space_group_name_H-M   'P 1'
#
loop_
_entity.id
_entity.type
_entity.pdbx_description
1 polymer ?
#
loop_
_entity_poly.entity_id
_entity_poly.type
_entity_poly.pdbx_seq_one_letter_code
_entity_poly.pdbx_strand_id
1 'polypeptide(L)'
;VSQLAQLLTEQRNPRTLAIDQVPTLEALKLIHEEDRLAVDSVAPELPRIAAAVDAIADRLKNGGRLLYIGAGTSGRLGVLDASECPPTFSVSYELVQGIMAGGYNALYQATESSEDNPLAAVRDLEGRQFTAKDVLVGIAASGRTPYVLGAIAHAKSLGALTVGISCTENSQLSQAVDLPIEPKPGPEVITGSTRLKAGTVTKLVLNMLSTMAMVRLGYVYSNLMVNVKPSNEKLVDRAHRIIAEAAQVDPARAAILLTQANGNVREAIRLAGVQ
;
A
#
# COMPACT_ATOMS: atom_id res chain seq x y z
N VAL A 1 34.10 -4.21 8.00
CA VAL A 1 32.93 -3.42 7.58
C VAL A 1 31.71 -4.24 7.96
N SER A 2 30.79 -3.66 8.75
CA SER A 2 29.59 -4.40 9.17
C SER A 2 28.74 -4.74 7.95
N GLN A 3 28.05 -5.89 7.95
CA GLN A 3 27.11 -6.26 6.87
C GLN A 3 26.02 -5.19 6.65
N LEU A 4 25.72 -4.41 7.68
CA LEU A 4 24.76 -3.29 7.60
C LEU A 4 25.24 -2.18 6.67
N ALA A 5 26.53 -1.84 6.70
CA ALA A 5 27.11 -0.79 5.86
C ALA A 5 27.11 -1.13 4.35
N GLN A 6 26.85 -2.39 3.99
CA GLN A 6 26.74 -2.84 2.59
C GLN A 6 25.31 -2.73 2.04
N LEU A 7 24.31 -2.51 2.93
CA LEU A 7 22.93 -2.34 2.49
C LEU A 7 22.80 -1.07 1.63
N LEU A 8 22.04 -1.16 0.56
CA LEU A 8 21.77 -0.04 -0.34
C LEU A 8 21.20 1.18 0.40
N THR A 9 20.37 0.92 1.40
CA THR A 9 19.75 1.96 2.25
C THR A 9 20.73 2.70 3.16
N GLU A 10 21.92 2.10 3.42
CA GLU A 10 22.96 2.67 4.31
C GLU A 10 24.14 3.26 3.53
N GLN A 11 24.16 3.09 2.20
CA GLN A 11 25.22 3.65 1.36
C GLN A 11 25.04 5.16 1.21
N ARG A 12 26.18 5.88 1.09
CA ARG A 12 26.16 7.31 0.76
C ARG A 12 25.81 7.49 -0.71
N ASN A 13 24.90 8.42 -1.00
CA ASN A 13 24.58 8.78 -2.37
C ASN A 13 25.67 9.68 -2.96
N PRO A 14 26.41 9.23 -4.00
CA PRO A 14 27.52 10.01 -4.56
C PRO A 14 27.06 11.31 -5.22
N ARG A 15 25.78 11.42 -5.61
CA ARG A 15 25.22 12.60 -6.28
C ARG A 15 24.83 13.70 -5.31
N THR A 16 24.71 13.39 -4.01
CA THR A 16 24.25 14.35 -2.99
C THR A 16 25.30 14.62 -1.90
N LEU A 17 26.57 14.27 -2.13
CA LEU A 17 27.64 14.40 -1.12
C LEU A 17 27.85 15.84 -0.61
N ALA A 18 27.56 16.84 -1.45
CA ALA A 18 27.74 18.26 -1.13
C ALA A 18 26.39 18.99 -0.95
N ILE A 19 25.31 18.27 -0.65
CA ILE A 19 23.96 18.84 -0.59
C ILE A 19 23.82 19.96 0.46
N ASP A 20 24.60 19.91 1.53
CA ASP A 20 24.68 20.90 2.59
C ASP A 20 25.46 22.18 2.21
N GLN A 21 26.17 22.15 1.08
CA GLN A 21 27.04 23.25 0.64
C GLN A 21 26.50 24.01 -0.58
N VAL A 22 25.45 23.49 -1.22
CA VAL A 22 24.86 24.11 -2.41
C VAL A 22 23.67 25.03 -2.05
N PRO A 23 23.34 26.04 -2.89
CA PRO A 23 22.15 26.85 -2.70
C PRO A 23 20.88 25.98 -2.66
N THR A 24 19.86 26.43 -1.92
CA THR A 24 18.60 25.67 -1.72
C THR A 24 17.96 25.20 -3.02
N LEU A 25 17.93 26.02 -4.07
CA LEU A 25 17.36 25.63 -5.36
C LEU A 25 18.13 24.44 -5.99
N GLU A 26 19.45 24.44 -5.90
CA GLU A 26 20.27 23.35 -6.42
C GLU A 26 20.07 22.07 -5.58
N ALA A 27 20.01 22.19 -4.26
CA ALA A 27 19.67 21.06 -3.38
C ALA A 27 18.31 20.44 -3.72
N LEU A 28 17.29 21.29 -3.97
CA LEU A 28 15.95 20.81 -4.36
C LEU A 28 15.95 20.12 -5.73
N LYS A 29 16.73 20.59 -6.69
CA LYS A 29 16.90 19.90 -7.98
C LYS A 29 17.51 18.52 -7.79
N LEU A 30 18.55 18.38 -6.97
CA LEU A 30 19.16 17.08 -6.65
C LEU A 30 18.15 16.12 -6.03
N ILE A 31 17.36 16.59 -5.05
CA ILE A 31 16.29 15.78 -4.44
C ILE A 31 15.27 15.34 -5.49
N HIS A 32 14.80 16.26 -6.32
CA HIS A 32 13.81 15.97 -7.36
C HIS A 32 14.29 14.94 -8.38
N GLU A 33 15.56 15.04 -8.81
CA GLU A 33 16.16 14.06 -9.72
C GLU A 33 16.25 12.67 -9.09
N GLU A 34 16.62 12.59 -7.80
CA GLU A 34 16.65 11.33 -7.06
C GLU A 34 15.25 10.73 -6.89
N ASP A 35 14.23 11.55 -6.66
CA ASP A 35 12.83 11.10 -6.57
C ASP A 35 12.35 10.51 -7.91
N ARG A 36 12.74 11.10 -9.05
CA ARG A 36 12.44 10.52 -10.37
C ARG A 36 13.03 9.13 -10.55
N LEU A 37 14.30 8.95 -10.17
CA LEU A 37 14.95 7.64 -10.23
C LEU A 37 14.28 6.62 -9.30
N ALA A 38 13.79 7.08 -8.15
CA ALA A 38 13.02 6.23 -7.24
C ALA A 38 11.74 5.73 -7.91
N VAL A 39 10.98 6.62 -8.55
CA VAL A 39 9.74 6.23 -9.28
C VAL A 39 10.06 5.22 -10.39
N ASP A 40 11.09 5.47 -11.20
CA ASP A 40 11.48 4.59 -12.30
C ASP A 40 11.91 3.19 -11.82
N SER A 41 12.42 3.08 -10.60
CA SER A 41 12.85 1.81 -10.01
C SER A 41 11.70 0.82 -9.75
N VAL A 42 10.45 1.26 -9.79
CA VAL A 42 9.26 0.40 -9.63
C VAL A 42 8.94 -0.35 -10.93
N ALA A 43 9.27 0.20 -12.09
CA ALA A 43 8.89 -0.38 -13.38
C ALA A 43 9.37 -1.84 -13.59
N PRO A 44 10.60 -2.23 -13.21
CA PRO A 44 11.03 -3.63 -13.30
C PRO A 44 10.24 -4.60 -12.42
N GLU A 45 9.60 -4.09 -11.35
CA GLU A 45 8.83 -4.90 -10.40
C GLU A 45 7.36 -5.08 -10.79
N LEU A 46 6.87 -4.42 -11.84
CA LEU A 46 5.46 -4.51 -12.28
C LEU A 46 4.96 -5.95 -12.50
N PRO A 47 5.74 -6.89 -13.06
CA PRO A 47 5.29 -8.28 -13.17
C PRO A 47 5.09 -8.97 -11.82
N ARG A 48 5.96 -8.70 -10.84
CA ARG A 48 5.83 -9.24 -9.47
C ARG A 48 4.66 -8.60 -8.72
N ILE A 49 4.48 -7.29 -8.89
CA ILE A 49 3.32 -6.57 -8.36
C ILE A 49 2.02 -7.15 -8.93
N ALA A 50 1.95 -7.39 -10.24
CA ALA A 50 0.77 -7.99 -10.88
C ALA A 50 0.45 -9.37 -10.32
N ALA A 51 1.44 -10.24 -10.17
CA ALA A 51 1.26 -11.56 -9.55
C ALA A 51 0.74 -11.46 -8.11
N ALA A 52 1.28 -10.51 -7.32
CA ALA A 52 0.82 -10.26 -5.96
C ALA A 52 -0.64 -9.74 -5.95
N VAL A 53 -1.00 -8.82 -6.83
CA VAL A 53 -2.37 -8.31 -6.99
C VAL A 53 -3.36 -9.43 -7.27
N ASP A 54 -3.06 -10.31 -8.24
CA ASP A 54 -3.96 -11.39 -8.62
C ASP A 54 -4.15 -12.38 -7.44
N ALA A 55 -3.08 -12.74 -6.74
CA ALA A 55 -3.13 -13.61 -5.57
C ALA A 55 -3.89 -12.96 -4.38
N ILE A 56 -3.68 -11.67 -4.12
CA ILE A 56 -4.44 -10.90 -3.11
C ILE A 56 -5.93 -10.90 -3.47
N ALA A 57 -6.28 -10.55 -4.71
CA ALA A 57 -7.66 -10.48 -5.15
C ALA A 57 -8.38 -11.83 -5.00
N ASP A 58 -7.71 -12.94 -5.30
CA ASP A 58 -8.26 -14.29 -5.12
C ASP A 58 -8.51 -14.61 -3.64
N ARG A 59 -7.61 -14.25 -2.73
CA ARG A 59 -7.82 -14.42 -1.28
C ARG A 59 -8.99 -13.58 -0.78
N LEU A 60 -9.09 -12.31 -1.19
CA LEU A 60 -10.18 -11.42 -0.81
C LEU A 60 -11.54 -11.92 -1.33
N LYS A 61 -11.62 -12.43 -2.56
CA LYS A 61 -12.85 -13.07 -3.12
C LYS A 61 -13.32 -14.27 -2.28
N ASN A 62 -12.39 -14.98 -1.66
CA ASN A 62 -12.66 -16.16 -0.84
C ASN A 62 -12.84 -15.83 0.65
N GLY A 63 -13.09 -14.56 0.98
CA GLY A 63 -13.40 -14.11 2.33
C GLY A 63 -12.18 -13.89 3.23
N GLY A 64 -10.99 -13.79 2.66
CA GLY A 64 -9.78 -13.33 3.35
C GLY A 64 -9.70 -11.79 3.41
N ARG A 65 -8.68 -11.28 4.10
CA ARG A 65 -8.41 -9.85 4.29
C ARG A 65 -6.97 -9.54 3.86
N LEU A 66 -6.69 -8.29 3.55
CA LEU A 66 -5.35 -7.78 3.27
C LEU A 66 -4.82 -7.04 4.50
N LEU A 67 -3.72 -7.50 5.08
CA LEU A 67 -3.08 -6.85 6.20
C LEU A 67 -1.67 -6.39 5.82
N TYR A 68 -1.39 -5.11 6.01
CA TYR A 68 -0.05 -4.52 5.93
C TYR A 68 0.60 -4.54 7.31
N ILE A 69 1.88 -4.87 7.38
CA ILE A 69 2.64 -4.82 8.62
C ILE A 69 4.01 -4.22 8.40
N GLY A 70 4.40 -3.27 9.25
CA GLY A 70 5.67 -2.57 9.14
C GLY A 70 6.02 -1.79 10.39
N ALA A 71 7.24 -1.25 10.41
CA ALA A 71 7.72 -0.35 11.45
C ALA A 71 8.07 1.03 10.84
N GLY A 72 8.15 2.07 11.65
CA GLY A 72 8.54 3.40 11.22
C GLY A 72 7.73 3.92 10.02
N THR A 73 8.39 4.45 9.01
CA THR A 73 7.75 4.95 7.79
C THR A 73 6.97 3.86 7.04
N SER A 74 7.51 2.64 6.98
CA SER A 74 6.88 1.50 6.30
C SER A 74 5.52 1.17 6.92
N GLY A 75 5.43 1.10 8.24
CA GLY A 75 4.17 0.87 8.95
C GLY A 75 3.16 2.00 8.74
N ARG A 76 3.61 3.27 8.79
CA ARG A 76 2.75 4.45 8.54
C ARG A 76 2.15 4.43 7.15
N LEU A 77 2.93 4.08 6.12
CA LEU A 77 2.46 3.98 4.74
C LEU A 77 1.43 2.85 4.59
N GLY A 78 1.63 1.71 5.24
CA GLY A 78 0.63 0.63 5.28
C GLY A 78 -0.68 1.06 5.92
N VAL A 79 -0.62 1.79 7.06
CA VAL A 79 -1.83 2.35 7.70
C VAL A 79 -2.50 3.39 6.82
N LEU A 80 -1.73 4.27 6.17
CA LEU A 80 -2.24 5.28 5.26
C LEU A 80 -3.03 4.64 4.11
N ASP A 81 -2.42 3.70 3.38
CA ASP A 81 -3.07 3.03 2.24
C ASP A 81 -4.33 2.28 2.68
N ALA A 82 -4.27 1.55 3.79
CA ALA A 82 -5.42 0.83 4.34
C ALA A 82 -6.58 1.78 4.70
N SER A 83 -6.29 2.93 5.30
CA SER A 83 -7.29 3.91 5.74
C SER A 83 -8.05 4.57 4.58
N GLU A 84 -7.46 4.62 3.39
CA GLU A 84 -8.04 5.22 2.18
C GLU A 84 -8.90 4.24 1.36
N CYS A 85 -8.83 2.94 1.64
CA CYS A 85 -9.68 1.95 0.95
C CYS A 85 -11.18 2.10 1.25
N PRO A 86 -11.63 2.29 2.52
CA PRO A 86 -13.06 2.47 2.80
C PRO A 86 -13.69 3.70 2.14
N PRO A 87 -13.10 4.91 2.19
CA PRO A 87 -13.70 6.07 1.53
C PRO A 87 -13.66 5.98 0.00
N THR A 88 -12.69 5.25 -0.58
CA THR A 88 -12.54 5.11 -2.04
C THR A 88 -13.46 4.04 -2.61
N PHE A 89 -13.54 2.88 -1.96
CA PHE A 89 -14.22 1.69 -2.49
C PHE A 89 -15.45 1.27 -1.69
N SER A 90 -15.79 2.00 -0.61
CA SER A 90 -16.89 1.67 0.32
C SER A 90 -16.81 0.26 0.90
N VAL A 91 -15.60 -0.21 1.11
CA VAL A 91 -15.33 -1.49 1.77
C VAL A 91 -15.29 -1.33 3.29
N SER A 92 -15.40 -2.43 4.01
CA SER A 92 -15.23 -2.43 5.47
C SER A 92 -13.79 -2.06 5.84
N TYR A 93 -13.61 -1.39 6.97
CA TYR A 93 -12.29 -1.16 7.59
C TYR A 93 -11.56 -2.46 7.94
N GLU A 94 -12.28 -3.58 8.03
CA GLU A 94 -11.71 -4.89 8.28
C GLU A 94 -11.09 -5.53 7.02
N LEU A 95 -11.48 -5.11 5.81
CA LEU A 95 -11.03 -5.74 4.57
C LEU A 95 -9.55 -5.46 4.28
N VAL A 96 -9.12 -4.21 4.50
CA VAL A 96 -7.71 -3.79 4.36
C VAL A 96 -7.30 -3.12 5.66
N GLN A 97 -6.26 -3.65 6.31
CA GLN A 97 -5.81 -3.18 7.60
C GLN A 97 -4.31 -2.86 7.59
N GLY A 98 -3.91 -1.83 8.33
CA GLY A 98 -2.52 -1.51 8.58
C GLY A 98 -2.15 -1.82 10.03
N ILE A 99 -1.02 -2.49 10.24
CA ILE A 99 -0.44 -2.82 11.54
C ILE A 99 0.93 -2.18 11.63
N MET A 100 1.18 -1.49 12.73
CA MET A 100 2.42 -0.77 12.94
C MET A 100 3.09 -1.18 14.24
N ALA A 101 4.39 -1.46 14.19
CA ALA A 101 5.21 -1.67 15.38
C ALA A 101 5.06 -0.49 16.35
N GLY A 102 4.75 -0.78 17.62
CA GLY A 102 4.46 0.24 18.64
C GLY A 102 3.03 0.76 18.67
N GLY A 103 2.15 0.23 17.77
CA GLY A 103 0.73 0.51 17.77
C GLY A 103 0.36 1.96 17.40
N TYR A 104 -0.81 2.41 17.87
CA TYR A 104 -1.39 3.70 17.49
C TYR A 104 -0.46 4.91 17.81
N ASN A 105 0.21 4.89 18.96
CA ASN A 105 1.10 5.99 19.36
C ASN A 105 2.28 6.16 18.39
N ALA A 106 2.77 5.07 17.81
CA ALA A 106 3.88 5.08 16.86
C ALA A 106 3.54 5.76 15.51
N LEU A 107 2.26 6.01 15.21
CA LEU A 107 1.86 6.82 14.06
C LEU A 107 2.37 8.27 14.16
N TYR A 108 2.40 8.82 15.36
CA TYR A 108 2.78 10.21 15.64
C TYR A 108 4.19 10.35 16.19
N GLN A 109 4.66 9.38 16.97
CA GLN A 109 5.96 9.43 17.64
C GLN A 109 6.79 8.22 17.26
N ALA A 110 8.03 8.45 16.81
CA ALA A 110 8.94 7.36 16.46
C ALA A 110 9.26 6.52 17.74
N THR A 111 9.10 5.20 17.63
CA THR A 111 9.42 4.23 18.69
C THR A 111 10.39 3.20 18.12
N GLU A 112 11.69 3.50 18.14
CA GLU A 112 12.74 2.66 17.53
C GLU A 112 12.80 1.26 18.17
N SER A 113 12.62 1.16 19.50
CA SER A 113 12.65 -0.11 20.21
C SER A 113 11.56 -1.11 19.82
N SER A 114 10.49 -0.67 19.15
CA SER A 114 9.39 -1.52 18.73
C SER A 114 9.74 -2.38 17.51
N GLU A 115 10.78 -2.01 16.74
CA GLU A 115 11.18 -2.70 15.51
C GLU A 115 11.88 -4.03 15.77
N ASP A 116 12.50 -4.18 16.95
CA ASP A 116 13.37 -5.30 17.31
C ASP A 116 12.63 -6.47 17.97
N ASN A 117 11.30 -6.38 18.12
CA ASN A 117 10.53 -7.39 18.85
C ASN A 117 9.64 -8.24 17.90
N PRO A 118 10.09 -9.43 17.43
CA PRO A 118 9.31 -10.30 16.56
C PRO A 118 8.05 -10.86 17.24
N LEU A 119 8.07 -11.07 18.56
CA LEU A 119 6.92 -11.59 19.31
C LEU A 119 5.81 -10.55 19.47
N ALA A 120 6.13 -9.26 19.41
CA ALA A 120 5.11 -8.21 19.38
C ALA A 120 4.27 -8.30 18.10
N ALA A 121 4.89 -8.58 16.96
CA ALA A 121 4.19 -8.75 15.69
C ALA A 121 3.20 -9.93 15.71
N VAL A 122 3.57 -11.03 16.36
CA VAL A 122 2.66 -12.19 16.54
C VAL A 122 1.43 -11.78 17.34
N ARG A 123 1.62 -11.11 18.49
CA ARG A 123 0.49 -10.62 19.32
C ARG A 123 -0.40 -9.63 18.56
N ASP A 124 0.19 -8.77 17.73
CA ASP A 124 -0.55 -7.80 16.93
C ASP A 124 -1.41 -8.51 15.86
N LEU A 125 -0.90 -9.58 15.24
CA LEU A 125 -1.67 -10.42 14.30
C LEU A 125 -2.78 -11.22 15.00
N GLU A 126 -2.49 -11.83 16.17
CA GLU A 126 -3.47 -12.53 16.98
C GLU A 126 -4.60 -11.59 17.42
N GLY A 127 -4.26 -10.36 17.84
CA GLY A 127 -5.22 -9.31 18.20
C GLY A 127 -6.14 -8.91 17.03
N ARG A 128 -5.71 -9.14 15.78
CA ARG A 128 -6.53 -8.96 14.57
C ARG A 128 -7.22 -10.24 14.12
N GLN A 129 -7.10 -11.33 14.89
CA GLN A 129 -7.66 -12.64 14.53
C GLN A 129 -7.21 -13.07 13.13
N PHE A 130 -5.90 -12.94 12.86
CA PHE A 130 -5.30 -13.28 11.56
C PHE A 130 -5.39 -14.78 11.31
N THR A 131 -5.72 -15.18 10.07
CA THR A 131 -5.98 -16.58 9.70
C THR A 131 -5.29 -16.98 8.40
N ALA A 132 -5.30 -18.27 8.08
CA ALA A 132 -4.81 -18.83 6.82
C ALA A 132 -5.49 -18.25 5.56
N LYS A 133 -6.68 -17.65 5.68
CA LYS A 133 -7.40 -17.06 4.55
C LYS A 133 -6.84 -15.67 4.17
N ASP A 134 -6.22 -15.00 5.13
CA ASP A 134 -5.75 -13.63 4.98
C ASP A 134 -4.45 -13.56 4.15
N VAL A 135 -4.12 -12.35 3.74
CA VAL A 135 -2.83 -12.02 3.11
C VAL A 135 -2.07 -11.09 4.03
N LEU A 136 -0.81 -11.38 4.30
CA LEU A 136 0.09 -10.49 5.00
C LEU A 136 1.11 -9.89 4.05
N VAL A 137 1.15 -8.56 3.97
CA VAL A 137 2.18 -7.80 3.27
C VAL A 137 3.16 -7.22 4.29
N GLY A 138 4.34 -7.80 4.40
CA GLY A 138 5.43 -7.29 5.22
C GLY A 138 6.19 -6.18 4.50
N ILE A 139 6.42 -5.06 5.19
CA ILE A 139 7.05 -3.87 4.61
C ILE A 139 8.27 -3.49 5.44
N ALA A 140 9.46 -3.58 4.83
CA ALA A 140 10.72 -3.20 5.46
C ALA A 140 11.73 -2.73 4.40
N ALA A 141 12.10 -1.46 4.35
CA ALA A 141 13.00 -0.92 3.34
C ALA A 141 14.34 -1.69 3.28
N SER A 142 14.94 -2.00 4.43
CA SER A 142 16.15 -2.82 4.54
C SER A 142 15.89 -4.32 4.33
N GLY A 143 14.63 -4.75 4.42
CA GLY A 143 14.22 -6.15 4.39
C GLY A 143 14.68 -6.99 5.59
N ARG A 144 15.01 -6.38 6.74
CA ARG A 144 15.63 -7.05 7.89
C ARG A 144 14.90 -6.81 9.23
N THR A 145 13.90 -5.97 9.27
CA THR A 145 13.20 -5.58 10.51
C THR A 145 12.66 -6.80 11.25
N PRO A 146 13.14 -7.11 12.47
CA PRO A 146 12.77 -8.33 13.20
C PRO A 146 11.26 -8.45 13.43
N TYR A 147 10.59 -7.35 13.76
CA TYR A 147 9.13 -7.28 13.88
C TYR A 147 8.42 -7.82 12.63
N VAL A 148 8.84 -7.37 11.44
CA VAL A 148 8.23 -7.79 10.16
C VAL A 148 8.55 -9.26 9.87
N LEU A 149 9.79 -9.69 10.08
CA LEU A 149 10.20 -11.09 9.87
C LEU A 149 9.44 -12.05 10.79
N GLY A 150 9.22 -11.66 12.05
CA GLY A 150 8.41 -12.42 13.00
C GLY A 150 6.96 -12.58 12.55
N ALA A 151 6.36 -11.50 12.04
CA ALA A 151 5.02 -11.54 11.48
C ALA A 151 4.91 -12.48 10.27
N ILE A 152 5.86 -12.41 9.34
CA ILE A 152 5.91 -13.28 8.15
C ILE A 152 6.06 -14.74 8.56
N ALA A 153 6.96 -15.06 9.49
CA ALA A 153 7.13 -16.43 9.98
C ALA A 153 5.83 -16.97 10.60
N HIS A 154 5.14 -16.16 11.41
CA HIS A 154 3.85 -16.54 11.98
C HIS A 154 2.77 -16.74 10.91
N ALA A 155 2.63 -15.81 9.96
CA ALA A 155 1.65 -15.94 8.87
C ALA A 155 1.87 -17.23 8.04
N LYS A 156 3.12 -17.55 7.72
CA LYS A 156 3.46 -18.78 7.01
C LYS A 156 3.14 -20.02 7.82
N SER A 157 3.35 -20.01 9.12
CA SER A 157 3.00 -21.15 9.99
C SER A 157 1.49 -21.45 10.00
N LEU A 158 0.66 -20.43 9.74
CA LEU A 158 -0.78 -20.58 9.59
C LEU A 158 -1.23 -20.96 8.16
N GLY A 159 -0.33 -20.96 7.17
CA GLY A 159 -0.65 -21.20 5.76
C GLY A 159 -1.24 -19.99 5.03
N ALA A 160 -1.09 -18.80 5.57
CA ALA A 160 -1.51 -17.56 4.92
C ALA A 160 -0.56 -17.19 3.76
N LEU A 161 -1.08 -16.44 2.78
CA LEU A 161 -0.27 -15.89 1.71
C LEU A 161 0.57 -14.72 2.23
N THR A 162 1.87 -14.72 1.88
CA THR A 162 2.79 -13.66 2.30
C THR A 162 3.39 -12.93 1.11
N VAL A 163 3.38 -11.60 1.18
CA VAL A 163 4.04 -10.68 0.24
C VAL A 163 5.07 -9.86 1.01
N GLY A 164 6.23 -9.61 0.42
CA GLY A 164 7.27 -8.78 1.03
C GLY A 164 7.63 -7.59 0.15
N ILE A 165 7.70 -6.40 0.73
CA ILE A 165 8.18 -5.19 0.05
C ILE A 165 9.48 -4.75 0.72
N SER A 166 10.58 -4.75 -0.04
CA SER A 166 11.88 -4.24 0.42
C SER A 166 12.58 -3.44 -0.67
N CYS A 167 13.44 -2.49 -0.28
CA CYS A 167 14.26 -1.72 -1.21
C CYS A 167 15.68 -2.29 -1.34
N THR A 168 15.86 -3.54 -0.95
CA THR A 168 17.12 -4.27 -0.96
C THR A 168 16.92 -5.62 -1.63
N GLU A 169 17.74 -5.91 -2.64
CA GLU A 169 17.69 -7.17 -3.39
C GLU A 169 18.10 -8.36 -2.50
N ASN A 170 17.43 -9.51 -2.70
CA ASN A 170 17.69 -10.74 -1.97
C ASN A 170 17.70 -10.56 -0.44
N SER A 171 16.86 -9.68 0.07
CA SER A 171 16.76 -9.39 1.50
C SER A 171 16.24 -10.59 2.29
N GLN A 172 16.42 -10.59 3.62
CA GLN A 172 15.85 -11.62 4.48
C GLN A 172 14.32 -11.70 4.33
N LEU A 173 13.66 -10.55 4.18
CA LEU A 173 12.21 -10.50 3.94
C LEU A 173 11.85 -11.15 2.61
N SER A 174 12.57 -10.83 1.53
CA SER A 174 12.32 -11.39 0.19
C SER A 174 12.47 -12.91 0.14
N GLN A 175 13.44 -13.43 0.89
CA GLN A 175 13.68 -14.87 0.99
C GLN A 175 12.62 -15.58 1.86
N ALA A 176 11.98 -14.86 2.77
CA ALA A 176 11.01 -15.41 3.70
C ALA A 176 9.57 -15.49 3.16
N VAL A 177 9.21 -14.65 2.18
CA VAL A 177 7.84 -14.55 1.66
C VAL A 177 7.59 -15.41 0.43
N ASP A 178 6.31 -15.59 0.08
CA ASP A 178 5.91 -16.29 -1.14
C ASP A 178 6.07 -15.38 -2.39
N LEU A 179 5.79 -14.10 -2.26
CA LEU A 179 5.82 -13.12 -3.35
C LEU A 179 6.66 -11.89 -2.97
N PRO A 180 7.95 -11.86 -3.31
CA PRO A 180 8.82 -10.71 -3.06
C PRO A 180 8.65 -9.62 -4.12
N ILE A 181 8.66 -8.33 -3.67
CA ILE A 181 8.67 -7.12 -4.49
C ILE A 181 9.86 -6.27 -4.02
N GLU A 182 10.83 -6.01 -4.90
CA GLU A 182 12.13 -5.45 -4.54
C GLU A 182 12.52 -4.25 -5.41
N PRO A 183 11.77 -3.12 -5.37
CA PRO A 183 12.20 -1.91 -6.07
C PRO A 183 13.54 -1.42 -5.51
N LYS A 184 14.43 -0.97 -6.41
CA LYS A 184 15.80 -0.57 -6.07
C LYS A 184 15.97 0.94 -6.29
N PRO A 185 15.51 1.80 -5.38
CA PRO A 185 15.58 3.25 -5.57
C PRO A 185 17.03 3.81 -5.49
N GLY A 186 17.98 3.00 -5.07
CA GLY A 186 19.35 3.44 -4.80
C GLY A 186 19.52 4.07 -3.41
N PRO A 187 20.73 4.56 -3.10
CA PRO A 187 21.00 5.25 -1.84
C PRO A 187 20.11 6.49 -1.66
N GLU A 188 19.75 6.80 -0.43
CA GLU A 188 18.94 7.95 -0.09
C GLU A 188 19.68 9.29 -0.32
N VAL A 189 18.93 10.35 -0.54
CA VAL A 189 19.47 11.72 -0.61
C VAL A 189 20.23 12.09 0.67
N ILE A 190 19.66 11.74 1.81
CA ILE A 190 20.30 11.79 3.13
C ILE A 190 20.48 10.35 3.58
N THR A 191 21.71 9.93 3.73
CA THR A 191 22.08 8.56 4.06
C THR A 191 21.30 8.00 5.23
N GLY A 192 20.72 6.81 5.07
CA GLY A 192 19.92 6.13 6.09
C GLY A 192 18.50 6.65 6.27
N SER A 193 18.11 7.78 5.63
CA SER A 193 16.77 8.37 5.79
C SER A 193 15.74 7.73 4.85
N THR A 194 15.37 6.48 5.10
CA THR A 194 14.50 5.64 4.25
C THR A 194 13.03 6.14 4.15
N ARG A 195 12.70 7.26 4.80
CA ARG A 195 11.42 7.94 4.61
C ARG A 195 11.30 8.64 3.24
N LEU A 196 12.42 8.84 2.52
CA LEU A 196 12.50 9.61 1.27
C LEU A 196 12.24 8.68 0.06
N LYS A 197 13.28 8.22 -0.64
CA LYS A 197 13.14 7.40 -1.86
C LYS A 197 12.48 6.05 -1.58
N ALA A 198 12.93 5.34 -0.54
CA ALA A 198 12.33 4.07 -0.13
C ALA A 198 10.86 4.24 0.29
N GLY A 199 10.53 5.32 1.00
CA GLY A 199 9.15 5.67 1.33
C GLY A 199 8.30 5.91 0.08
N THR A 200 8.82 6.67 -0.88
CA THR A 200 8.14 6.97 -2.16
C THR A 200 7.80 5.69 -2.93
N VAL A 201 8.77 4.80 -3.15
CA VAL A 201 8.53 3.56 -3.89
C VAL A 201 7.58 2.62 -3.14
N THR A 202 7.72 2.53 -1.82
CA THR A 202 6.80 1.74 -0.98
C THR A 202 5.36 2.22 -1.16
N LYS A 203 5.12 3.54 -1.09
CA LYS A 203 3.79 4.12 -1.32
C LYS A 203 3.25 3.77 -2.70
N LEU A 204 4.05 3.83 -3.75
CA LEU A 204 3.62 3.48 -5.10
C LEU A 204 3.20 2.01 -5.20
N VAL A 205 3.99 1.10 -4.64
CA VAL A 205 3.68 -0.34 -4.63
C VAL A 205 2.39 -0.62 -3.84
N LEU A 206 2.23 -0.06 -2.63
CA LEU A 206 1.02 -0.25 -1.81
C LEU A 206 -0.23 0.21 -2.55
N ASN A 207 -0.19 1.41 -3.16
CA ASN A 207 -1.33 1.91 -3.93
C ASN A 207 -1.65 1.03 -5.15
N MET A 208 -0.64 0.45 -5.82
CA MET A 208 -0.87 -0.50 -6.91
C MET A 208 -1.52 -1.78 -6.39
N LEU A 209 -1.06 -2.34 -5.27
CA LEU A 209 -1.61 -3.55 -4.68
C LEU A 209 -3.09 -3.37 -4.29
N SER A 210 -3.40 -2.36 -3.48
CA SER A 210 -4.76 -2.12 -3.00
C SER A 210 -5.71 -1.74 -4.14
N THR A 211 -5.32 -0.76 -4.98
CA THR A 211 -6.18 -0.28 -6.08
C THR A 211 -6.50 -1.39 -7.06
N MET A 212 -5.48 -2.14 -7.52
CA MET A 212 -5.71 -3.19 -8.50
C MET A 212 -6.44 -4.40 -7.91
N ALA A 213 -6.23 -4.73 -6.63
CA ALA A 213 -7.05 -5.73 -5.95
C ALA A 213 -8.53 -5.32 -5.94
N MET A 214 -8.85 -4.06 -5.62
CA MET A 214 -10.22 -3.54 -5.66
C MET A 214 -10.81 -3.52 -7.08
N VAL A 215 -10.01 -3.19 -8.11
CA VAL A 215 -10.42 -3.30 -9.52
C VAL A 215 -10.76 -4.76 -9.85
N ARG A 216 -9.94 -5.73 -9.46
CA ARG A 216 -10.19 -7.17 -9.69
C ARG A 216 -11.41 -7.70 -8.94
N LEU A 217 -11.76 -7.07 -7.81
CA LEU A 217 -13.00 -7.35 -7.07
C LEU A 217 -14.23 -6.67 -7.69
N GLY A 218 -14.03 -5.83 -8.72
CA GLY A 218 -15.09 -5.16 -9.43
C GLY A 218 -15.64 -3.92 -8.72
N TYR A 219 -14.89 -3.30 -7.82
CA TYR A 219 -15.30 -2.05 -7.16
C TYR A 219 -15.13 -0.80 -8.04
N VAL A 220 -14.64 -0.97 -9.28
CA VAL A 220 -14.40 0.09 -10.25
C VAL A 220 -15.09 -0.27 -11.56
N TYR A 221 -15.66 0.71 -12.26
CA TYR A 221 -16.17 0.61 -13.63
C TYR A 221 -15.36 1.57 -14.51
N SER A 222 -14.69 1.07 -15.56
CA SER A 222 -13.67 1.85 -16.28
C SER A 222 -12.64 2.41 -15.30
N ASN A 223 -12.53 3.73 -15.15
CA ASN A 223 -11.74 4.41 -14.13
C ASN A 223 -12.63 5.14 -13.09
N LEU A 224 -13.92 4.79 -13.00
CA LEU A 224 -14.89 5.46 -12.15
C LEU A 224 -15.11 4.70 -10.83
N MET A 225 -15.16 5.44 -9.73
CA MET A 225 -15.43 4.92 -8.38
C MET A 225 -16.92 4.60 -8.21
N VAL A 226 -17.38 3.45 -8.72
CA VAL A 226 -18.80 3.09 -8.72
C VAL A 226 -19.31 2.54 -7.39
N ASN A 227 -18.44 2.32 -6.42
CA ASN A 227 -18.82 1.80 -5.12
C ASN A 227 -18.91 2.89 -4.03
N VAL A 228 -18.93 4.17 -4.44
CA VAL A 228 -19.03 5.31 -3.52
C VAL A 228 -20.40 5.34 -2.85
N LYS A 229 -20.43 5.58 -1.52
CA LYS A 229 -21.66 5.86 -0.77
C LYS A 229 -21.94 7.36 -0.79
N PRO A 230 -23.08 7.82 -1.33
CA PRO A 230 -23.42 9.24 -1.40
C PRO A 230 -23.89 9.76 -0.04
N SER A 231 -22.98 9.91 0.92
CA SER A 231 -23.27 10.27 2.31
C SER A 231 -23.27 11.78 2.60
N ASN A 232 -22.82 12.60 1.64
CA ASN A 232 -22.86 14.05 1.72
C ASN A 232 -23.08 14.65 0.32
N GLU A 233 -23.38 15.97 0.26
CA GLU A 233 -23.70 16.68 -0.98
C GLU A 233 -22.65 16.49 -2.09
N LYS A 234 -21.36 16.61 -1.74
CA LYS A 234 -20.24 16.38 -2.68
C LYS A 234 -20.22 14.97 -3.25
N LEU A 235 -20.53 13.96 -2.43
CA LEU A 235 -20.54 12.56 -2.86
C LEU A 235 -21.80 12.22 -3.65
N VAL A 236 -22.95 12.88 -3.36
CA VAL A 236 -24.16 12.78 -4.17
C VAL A 236 -23.93 13.36 -5.57
N ASP A 237 -23.37 14.57 -5.67
CA ASP A 237 -23.01 15.18 -6.95
C ASP A 237 -22.04 14.28 -7.77
N ARG A 238 -21.02 13.76 -7.09
CA ARG A 238 -20.08 12.79 -7.71
C ARG A 238 -20.82 11.55 -8.23
N ALA A 239 -21.74 10.99 -7.45
CA ALA A 239 -22.52 9.82 -7.85
C ALA A 239 -23.36 10.10 -9.11
N HIS A 240 -24.03 11.26 -9.16
CA HIS A 240 -24.80 11.66 -10.36
C HIS A 240 -23.91 11.77 -11.60
N ARG A 241 -22.74 12.40 -11.48
CA ARG A 241 -21.78 12.54 -12.60
C ARG A 241 -21.25 11.19 -13.06
N ILE A 242 -20.91 10.29 -12.14
CA ILE A 242 -20.45 8.93 -12.46
C ILE A 242 -21.53 8.16 -13.21
N ILE A 243 -22.79 8.20 -12.76
CA ILE A 243 -23.90 7.51 -13.43
C ILE A 243 -24.15 8.14 -14.81
N ALA A 244 -24.18 9.47 -14.91
CA ALA A 244 -24.40 10.16 -16.18
C ALA A 244 -23.33 9.79 -17.21
N GLU A 245 -22.06 9.75 -16.80
CA GLU A 245 -20.93 9.38 -17.66
C GLU A 245 -20.95 7.90 -18.04
N ALA A 246 -21.10 7.00 -17.07
CA ALA A 246 -21.06 5.56 -17.30
C ALA A 246 -22.25 5.07 -18.14
N ALA A 247 -23.44 5.63 -17.91
CA ALA A 247 -24.67 5.22 -18.58
C ALA A 247 -25.02 6.10 -19.81
N GLN A 248 -24.22 7.12 -20.10
CA GLN A 248 -24.48 8.08 -21.21
C GLN A 248 -25.88 8.71 -21.12
N VAL A 249 -26.30 9.11 -19.93
CA VAL A 249 -27.61 9.73 -19.66
C VAL A 249 -27.42 11.16 -19.14
N ASP A 250 -28.49 11.96 -19.21
CA ASP A 250 -28.48 13.30 -18.63
C ASP A 250 -28.48 13.28 -17.10
N PRO A 251 -28.09 14.39 -16.44
CA PRO A 251 -28.01 14.48 -14.98
C PRO A 251 -29.34 14.20 -14.25
N ALA A 252 -30.49 14.59 -14.85
CA ALA A 252 -31.80 14.36 -14.25
C ALA A 252 -32.15 12.86 -14.24
N ARG A 253 -31.83 12.17 -15.33
CA ARG A 253 -31.99 10.70 -15.42
C ARG A 253 -31.05 9.98 -14.46
N ALA A 254 -29.79 10.44 -14.32
CA ALA A 254 -28.82 9.89 -13.38
C ALA A 254 -29.32 10.00 -11.93
N ALA A 255 -29.94 11.12 -11.53
CA ALA A 255 -30.53 11.30 -10.21
C ALA A 255 -31.71 10.33 -9.93
N ILE A 256 -32.57 10.13 -10.94
CA ILE A 256 -33.66 9.16 -10.87
C ILE A 256 -33.11 7.74 -10.68
N LEU A 257 -32.11 7.35 -11.48
CA LEU A 257 -31.48 6.03 -11.39
C LEU A 257 -30.82 5.79 -10.04
N LEU A 258 -30.14 6.80 -9.48
CA LEU A 258 -29.53 6.71 -8.14
C LEU A 258 -30.59 6.50 -7.07
N THR A 259 -31.74 7.19 -7.17
CA THR A 259 -32.87 7.04 -6.25
C THR A 259 -33.46 5.63 -6.37
N GLN A 260 -33.69 5.13 -7.58
CA GLN A 260 -34.22 3.78 -7.83
C GLN A 260 -33.26 2.69 -7.30
N ALA A 261 -31.98 2.94 -7.33
CA ALA A 261 -30.94 2.06 -6.82
C ALA A 261 -30.66 2.22 -5.31
N ASN A 262 -31.49 2.97 -4.57
CA ASN A 262 -31.30 3.24 -3.13
C ASN A 262 -29.91 3.79 -2.80
N GLY A 263 -29.36 4.68 -3.64
CA GLY A 263 -28.04 5.27 -3.46
C GLY A 263 -26.86 4.40 -3.91
N ASN A 264 -27.09 3.23 -4.47
CA ASN A 264 -26.04 2.36 -5.00
C ASN A 264 -25.71 2.76 -6.45
N VAL A 265 -24.55 3.39 -6.66
CA VAL A 265 -24.11 3.90 -7.96
C VAL A 265 -23.97 2.78 -8.98
N ARG A 266 -23.39 1.65 -8.59
CA ARG A 266 -23.21 0.50 -9.50
C ARG A 266 -24.54 -0.08 -9.96
N GLU A 267 -25.49 -0.23 -9.06
CA GLU A 267 -26.82 -0.71 -9.38
C GLU A 267 -27.58 0.31 -10.26
N ALA A 268 -27.38 1.61 -10.02
CA ALA A 268 -27.95 2.65 -10.88
C ALA A 268 -27.42 2.56 -12.32
N ILE A 269 -26.12 2.29 -12.50
CA ILE A 269 -25.53 2.06 -13.83
C ILE A 269 -26.10 0.79 -14.47
N ARG A 270 -26.28 -0.28 -13.71
CA ARG A 270 -26.89 -1.53 -14.19
C ARG A 270 -28.35 -1.33 -14.62
N LEU A 271 -29.14 -0.56 -13.86
CA LEU A 271 -30.52 -0.21 -14.21
C LEU A 271 -30.63 0.61 -15.50
N ALA A 272 -29.58 1.32 -15.87
CA ALA A 272 -29.50 2.02 -17.15
C ALA A 272 -29.19 1.10 -18.35
N GLY A 273 -28.99 -0.22 -18.14
CA GLY A 273 -28.69 -1.19 -19.20
C GLY A 273 -27.18 -1.34 -19.51
N VAL A 274 -26.31 -0.80 -18.71
CA VAL A 274 -24.85 -0.97 -18.84
C VAL A 274 -24.42 -2.22 -18.07
N GLN A 275 -23.70 -3.13 -18.74
CA GLN A 275 -23.21 -4.39 -18.17
C GLN A 275 -21.84 -4.23 -17.51
#